data_caece0a4a5a3442f00caaa0d4367185c
#
_entry.id   caece0a4a5a3442f00caaa0d4367185c
#
_cell.length_a   1.000
_cell.length_b   1.000
_cell.length_c   1.000
_cell.angle_alpha   90.00
_cell.angle_beta   90.00
_cell.angle_gamma   90.00
#
_symmetry.space_group_name_H-M   'P 1'
#
loop_
_entity.id
_entity.type
_entity.pdbx_description
1 polymer ?
#
loop_
_entity_poly.entity_id
_entity_poly.type
_entity_poly.pdbx_seq_one_letter_code
_entity_poly.pdbx_strand_id
1 'polypeptide(L)'
;MSIKIAFYGETANIGTTSNMILFAWMMALKKPEQAVLVEKKGKQYVLWKGISEKESYLFMDCGNGKTKEAKYRLMRADLVVVNLPSEPEYMEPYFLYKPHGKERIFFLVGNYHGKKDELKRCMKNIYRVEEQDVGWIPYNNEYAYFWKKGKISGFIREYQKKNVAEHNRCFFEEMEHSFFLLQKKIEAQSNELENRR
;
A
#
# COMPACT_ATOMS: atom_id res chain seq x y z
N MET A 1 0.55 18.58 -9.42
CA MET A 1 1.71 17.85 -8.83
C MET A 1 1.36 16.36 -8.78
N SER A 2 2.31 15.43 -9.01
CA SER A 2 2.06 13.99 -8.92
C SER A 2 2.83 13.42 -7.73
N ILE A 3 2.11 12.84 -6.78
CA ILE A 3 2.69 12.15 -5.62
C ILE A 3 2.96 10.70 -6.02
N LYS A 4 4.22 10.27 -5.88
CA LYS A 4 4.70 8.96 -6.30
C LYS A 4 4.82 8.03 -5.10
N ILE A 5 4.08 6.94 -5.12
CA ILE A 5 4.01 5.95 -4.05
C ILE A 5 4.52 4.62 -4.60
N ALA A 6 5.68 4.17 -4.12
CA ALA A 6 6.28 2.92 -4.57
C ALA A 6 5.91 1.77 -3.62
N PHE A 7 5.44 0.67 -4.16
CA PHE A 7 5.19 -0.56 -3.43
C PHE A 7 6.31 -1.57 -3.68
N TYR A 8 6.91 -2.02 -2.61
CA TYR A 8 8.08 -2.89 -2.61
C TYR A 8 7.90 -4.07 -1.66
N GLY A 9 8.53 -5.21 -1.96
CA GLY A 9 8.58 -6.35 -1.07
C GLY A 9 9.70 -7.30 -1.46
N GLU A 10 10.59 -7.64 -0.52
CA GLU A 10 11.83 -8.40 -0.76
C GLU A 10 11.59 -9.76 -1.44
N THR A 11 10.52 -10.46 -1.05
CA THR A 11 10.19 -11.78 -1.58
C THR A 11 9.03 -11.73 -2.56
N ALA A 12 8.95 -12.72 -3.43
CA ALA A 12 7.81 -12.89 -4.33
C ALA A 12 6.56 -13.32 -3.54
N ASN A 13 5.39 -13.01 -4.09
CA ASN A 13 4.07 -13.46 -3.60
C ASN A 13 3.61 -12.94 -2.23
N ILE A 14 4.26 -11.92 -1.66
CA ILE A 14 3.79 -11.25 -0.43
C ILE A 14 2.66 -10.24 -0.66
N GLY A 15 2.10 -10.21 -1.86
CA GLY A 15 0.96 -9.34 -2.16
C GLY A 15 1.32 -7.93 -2.62
N THR A 16 2.58 -7.61 -2.93
CA THR A 16 3.00 -6.26 -3.34
C THR A 16 2.10 -5.65 -4.42
N THR A 17 1.92 -6.36 -5.56
CA THR A 17 1.07 -5.87 -6.64
C THR A 17 -0.40 -5.78 -6.25
N SER A 18 -0.93 -6.78 -5.52
CA SER A 18 -2.34 -6.80 -5.13
C SER A 18 -2.66 -5.69 -4.13
N ASN A 19 -1.79 -5.48 -3.15
CA ASN A 19 -1.93 -4.40 -2.19
C ASN A 19 -1.82 -3.02 -2.85
N MET A 20 -0.87 -2.85 -3.77
CA MET A 20 -0.76 -1.61 -4.56
C MET A 20 -2.07 -1.30 -5.28
N ILE A 21 -2.64 -2.26 -6.00
CA ILE A 21 -3.91 -2.07 -6.72
C ILE A 21 -5.07 -1.80 -5.77
N LEU A 22 -5.13 -2.50 -4.62
CA LEU A 22 -6.13 -2.27 -3.60
C LEU A 22 -6.10 -0.82 -3.10
N PHE A 23 -4.91 -0.35 -2.71
CA PHE A 23 -4.74 1.02 -2.20
C PHE A 23 -4.96 2.09 -3.28
N ALA A 24 -4.58 1.82 -4.52
CA ALA A 24 -4.86 2.71 -5.65
C ALA A 24 -6.38 2.88 -5.88
N TRP A 25 -7.16 1.78 -5.80
CA TRP A 25 -8.62 1.85 -5.84
C TRP A 25 -9.21 2.59 -4.64
N MET A 26 -8.70 2.35 -3.43
CA MET A 26 -9.13 3.10 -2.25
C MET A 26 -8.89 4.60 -2.40
N MET A 27 -7.74 5.00 -2.97
CA MET A 27 -7.45 6.39 -3.27
C MET A 27 -8.46 6.97 -4.26
N ALA A 28 -8.75 6.26 -5.34
CA ALA A 28 -9.74 6.68 -6.33
C ALA A 28 -11.14 6.89 -5.73
N LEU A 29 -11.52 6.08 -4.74
CA LEU A 29 -12.81 6.18 -4.06
C LEU A 29 -12.88 7.32 -3.04
N LYS A 30 -11.79 7.55 -2.30
CA LYS A 30 -11.75 8.56 -1.24
C LYS A 30 -11.39 9.96 -1.75
N LYS A 31 -10.74 10.06 -2.92
CA LYS A 31 -10.32 11.29 -3.58
C LYS A 31 -10.76 11.28 -5.05
N PRO A 32 -12.08 11.22 -5.34
CA PRO A 32 -12.58 11.05 -6.70
C PRO A 32 -12.28 12.23 -7.63
N GLU A 33 -11.93 13.39 -7.09
CA GLU A 33 -11.50 14.57 -7.83
C GLU A 33 -10.09 14.46 -8.39
N GLN A 34 -9.25 13.58 -7.84
CA GLN A 34 -7.85 13.44 -8.22
C GLN A 34 -7.62 12.24 -9.14
N ALA A 35 -6.70 12.38 -10.10
CA ALA A 35 -6.34 11.28 -10.98
C ALA A 35 -5.49 10.23 -10.22
N VAL A 36 -5.79 8.96 -10.44
CA VAL A 36 -5.02 7.83 -9.90
C VAL A 36 -4.44 7.02 -11.04
N LEU A 37 -3.12 6.94 -11.07
CA LEU A 37 -2.32 6.25 -12.06
C LEU A 37 -1.63 5.05 -11.41
N VAL A 38 -1.45 3.98 -12.19
CA VAL A 38 -0.74 2.78 -11.75
C VAL A 38 0.36 2.47 -12.75
N GLU A 39 1.58 2.26 -12.27
CA GLU A 39 2.71 1.83 -13.10
C GLU A 39 3.11 0.39 -12.74
N LYS A 40 3.07 -0.48 -13.75
CA LYS A 40 3.46 -1.88 -13.64
C LYS A 40 4.31 -2.28 -14.85
N LYS A 41 5.45 -2.94 -14.60
CA LYS A 41 6.38 -3.41 -15.67
C LYS A 41 6.75 -2.30 -16.67
N GLY A 42 6.97 -1.07 -16.19
CA GLY A 42 7.35 0.07 -17.03
C GLY A 42 6.21 0.69 -17.84
N LYS A 43 4.99 0.20 -17.69
CA LYS A 43 3.81 0.77 -18.35
C LYS A 43 2.92 1.45 -17.33
N GLN A 44 2.47 2.66 -17.68
CA GLN A 44 1.56 3.46 -16.87
C GLN A 44 0.13 3.29 -17.39
N TYR A 45 -0.80 3.12 -16.47
CA TYR A 45 -2.23 2.97 -16.74
C TYR A 45 -3.01 3.99 -15.91
N VAL A 46 -4.04 4.57 -16.51
CA VAL A 46 -5.00 5.41 -15.78
C VAL A 46 -6.01 4.48 -15.13
N LEU A 47 -5.99 4.41 -13.79
CA LEU A 47 -6.98 3.68 -13.02
C LEU A 47 -8.25 4.52 -12.82
N TRP A 48 -8.07 5.81 -12.55
CA TRP A 48 -9.12 6.79 -12.36
C TRP A 48 -8.69 8.14 -12.93
N LYS A 49 -9.55 8.79 -13.74
CA LYS A 49 -9.19 10.04 -14.40
C LYS A 49 -9.21 11.25 -13.47
N GLY A 50 -10.08 11.24 -12.44
CA GLY A 50 -10.35 12.43 -11.64
C GLY A 50 -11.08 13.53 -12.43
N ILE A 51 -11.34 14.62 -11.74
CA ILE A 51 -11.96 15.83 -12.32
C ILE A 51 -10.94 16.97 -12.39
N SER A 52 -9.96 16.98 -11.46
CA SER A 52 -8.92 17.99 -11.36
C SER A 52 -7.64 17.54 -12.07
N GLU A 53 -7.08 18.39 -12.93
CA GLU A 53 -5.77 18.15 -13.55
C GLU A 53 -4.58 18.52 -12.66
N LYS A 54 -4.83 19.18 -11.51
CA LYS A 54 -3.77 19.77 -10.67
C LYS A 54 -3.01 18.76 -9.83
N GLU A 55 -3.66 17.70 -9.36
CA GLU A 55 -3.07 16.71 -8.48
C GLU A 55 -3.35 15.30 -8.97
N SER A 56 -2.38 14.44 -8.87
CA SER A 56 -2.51 13.03 -9.22
C SER A 56 -1.67 12.15 -8.30
N TYR A 57 -2.09 10.90 -8.14
CA TYR A 57 -1.32 9.88 -7.45
C TYR A 57 -0.79 8.85 -8.44
N LEU A 58 0.51 8.54 -8.34
CA LEU A 58 1.15 7.49 -9.12
C LEU A 58 1.58 6.36 -8.20
N PHE A 59 0.89 5.24 -8.28
CA PHE A 59 1.21 4.00 -7.59
C PHE A 59 2.13 3.14 -8.45
N MET A 60 3.33 2.84 -7.96
CA MET A 60 4.38 2.14 -8.72
C MET A 60 4.65 0.75 -8.12
N ASP A 61 4.52 -0.30 -8.95
CA ASP A 61 4.91 -1.66 -8.60
C ASP A 61 6.42 -1.82 -8.79
N CYS A 62 7.14 -1.95 -7.68
CA CYS A 62 8.58 -2.18 -7.65
C CYS A 62 8.95 -3.66 -7.42
N GLY A 63 7.95 -4.54 -7.26
CA GLY A 63 8.17 -5.96 -7.01
C GLY A 63 9.16 -6.20 -5.87
N ASN A 64 10.21 -6.96 -6.11
CA ASN A 64 11.28 -7.23 -5.13
C ASN A 64 12.46 -6.22 -5.18
N GLY A 65 12.33 -5.13 -5.92
CA GLY A 65 13.34 -4.07 -5.96
C GLY A 65 14.66 -4.42 -6.65
N LYS A 66 14.83 -5.61 -7.21
CA LYS A 66 16.13 -6.09 -7.73
C LYS A 66 16.50 -5.54 -9.11
N THR A 67 15.51 -5.16 -9.93
CA THR A 67 15.77 -4.61 -11.26
C THR A 67 16.26 -3.16 -11.20
N LYS A 68 16.97 -2.71 -12.24
CA LYS A 68 17.41 -1.31 -12.34
C LYS A 68 16.22 -0.35 -12.33
N GLU A 69 15.16 -0.70 -13.04
CA GLU A 69 13.92 0.08 -13.13
C GLU A 69 13.23 0.20 -11.76
N ALA A 70 13.16 -0.90 -11.01
CA ALA A 70 12.57 -0.90 -9.67
C ALA A 70 13.38 -0.01 -8.71
N LYS A 71 14.70 -0.13 -8.72
CA LYS A 71 15.59 0.75 -7.93
C LYS A 71 15.41 2.22 -8.28
N TYR A 72 15.33 2.54 -9.57
CA TYR A 72 15.09 3.91 -10.03
C TYR A 72 13.74 4.46 -9.55
N ARG A 73 12.67 3.64 -9.58
CA ARG A 73 11.35 4.03 -9.06
C ARG A 73 11.37 4.27 -7.56
N LEU A 74 12.00 3.36 -6.79
CA LEU A 74 12.18 3.50 -5.35
C LEU A 74 12.89 4.79 -4.98
N MET A 75 13.96 5.14 -5.71
CA MET A 75 14.72 6.39 -5.48
C MET A 75 13.91 7.66 -5.76
N ARG A 76 12.94 7.60 -6.68
CA ARG A 76 12.10 8.74 -7.09
C ARG A 76 10.74 8.78 -6.40
N ALA A 77 10.44 7.81 -5.57
CA ALA A 77 9.21 7.79 -4.80
C ALA A 77 9.21 8.85 -3.70
N ASP A 78 8.09 9.51 -3.54
CA ASP A 78 7.85 10.43 -2.42
C ASP A 78 7.54 9.63 -1.14
N LEU A 79 6.94 8.43 -1.30
CA LEU A 79 6.67 7.49 -0.23
C LEU A 79 6.91 6.04 -0.69
N VAL A 80 7.51 5.23 0.16
CA VAL A 80 7.73 3.80 -0.09
C VAL A 80 6.87 2.96 0.86
N VAL A 81 5.99 2.15 0.30
CA VAL A 81 5.22 1.14 1.03
C VAL A 81 5.98 -0.19 0.97
N VAL A 82 6.50 -0.62 2.10
CA VAL A 82 7.24 -1.87 2.25
C VAL A 82 6.27 -2.97 2.65
N ASN A 83 5.98 -3.89 1.74
CA ASN A 83 5.15 -5.06 2.06
C ASN A 83 5.98 -6.08 2.83
N LEU A 84 5.50 -6.45 4.01
CA LEU A 84 6.13 -7.39 4.91
C LEU A 84 5.41 -8.75 4.87
N PRO A 85 6.13 -9.86 5.07
CA PRO A 85 5.52 -11.15 5.32
C PRO A 85 4.75 -11.15 6.65
N SER A 86 3.83 -12.10 6.80
CA SER A 86 3.06 -12.29 8.04
C SER A 86 3.79 -13.09 9.12
N GLU A 87 4.93 -13.65 8.78
CA GLU A 87 5.77 -14.47 9.68
C GLU A 87 6.95 -13.63 10.19
N PRO A 88 7.06 -13.40 11.52
CA PRO A 88 8.11 -12.55 12.11
C PRO A 88 9.54 -12.93 11.71
N GLU A 89 9.82 -14.23 11.59
CA GLU A 89 11.13 -14.77 11.23
C GLU A 89 11.62 -14.37 9.84
N TYR A 90 10.70 -13.95 8.96
CA TYR A 90 11.03 -13.50 7.60
C TYR A 90 11.03 -11.98 7.45
N MET A 91 10.80 -11.21 8.53
CA MET A 91 10.72 -9.77 8.46
C MET A 91 12.08 -9.06 8.47
N GLU A 92 13.09 -9.64 9.10
CA GLU A 92 14.39 -9.00 9.32
C GLU A 92 15.03 -8.37 8.08
N PRO A 93 15.09 -9.03 6.89
CA PRO A 93 15.70 -8.46 5.70
C PRO A 93 15.10 -7.14 5.25
N TYR A 94 13.81 -6.90 5.56
CA TYR A 94 13.11 -5.68 5.17
C TYR A 94 13.52 -4.46 5.99
N PHE A 95 14.02 -4.67 7.21
CA PHE A 95 14.48 -3.60 8.09
C PHE A 95 15.95 -3.27 7.89
N LEU A 96 16.70 -4.12 7.21
CA LEU A 96 18.07 -3.85 6.76
C LEU A 96 18.09 -2.91 5.55
N TYR A 97 17.00 -2.89 4.76
CA TYR A 97 16.86 -2.04 3.59
C TYR A 97 16.27 -0.67 3.98
N LYS A 98 17.10 0.36 3.99
CA LYS A 98 16.69 1.74 4.26
C LYS A 98 17.06 2.66 3.09
N PRO A 99 16.34 2.59 1.95
CA PRO A 99 16.68 3.41 0.77
C PRO A 99 16.38 4.90 0.97
N HIS A 100 15.51 5.22 1.94
CA HIS A 100 15.06 6.56 2.29
C HIS A 100 15.01 6.70 3.81
N GLY A 101 14.99 7.93 4.33
CA GLY A 101 14.77 8.18 5.75
C GLY A 101 13.49 7.51 6.27
N LYS A 102 13.41 7.26 7.57
CA LYS A 102 12.23 6.58 8.20
C LYS A 102 10.91 7.29 7.87
N GLU A 103 10.93 8.60 7.70
CA GLU A 103 9.78 9.43 7.38
C GLU A 103 9.10 9.11 6.07
N ARG A 104 9.82 8.50 5.12
CA ARG A 104 9.31 8.12 3.79
C ARG A 104 8.91 6.65 3.65
N ILE A 105 8.86 5.92 4.75
CA ILE A 105 8.52 4.49 4.74
C ILE A 105 7.20 4.27 5.46
N PHE A 106 6.32 3.51 4.83
CA PHE A 106 5.15 2.92 5.43
C PHE A 106 5.23 1.41 5.30
N PHE A 107 5.07 0.67 6.39
CA PHE A 107 5.08 -0.79 6.37
C PHE A 107 3.67 -1.32 6.18
N LEU A 108 3.52 -2.41 5.45
CA LEU A 108 2.24 -3.06 5.22
C LEU A 108 2.37 -4.57 5.39
N VAL A 109 1.83 -5.09 6.48
CA VAL A 109 1.77 -6.54 6.73
C VAL A 109 0.54 -7.10 6.05
N GLY A 110 0.75 -7.87 4.98
CA GLY A 110 -0.32 -8.45 4.18
C GLY A 110 -0.55 -9.93 4.47
N ASN A 111 -1.79 -10.39 4.18
CA ASN A 111 -2.18 -11.81 4.25
C ASN A 111 -1.94 -12.49 5.61
N TYR A 112 -2.03 -11.75 6.71
CA TYR A 112 -1.85 -12.35 8.03
C TYR A 112 -3.08 -13.15 8.48
N HIS A 113 -2.84 -14.23 9.22
CA HIS A 113 -3.85 -15.12 9.80
C HIS A 113 -3.83 -15.03 11.33
N GLY A 114 -4.73 -14.25 11.92
CA GLY A 114 -5.08 -14.31 13.35
C GLY A 114 -4.04 -13.84 14.40
N LYS A 115 -2.77 -13.57 14.04
CA LYS A 115 -1.69 -13.24 15.00
C LYS A 115 -1.32 -11.75 15.05
N LYS A 116 -2.27 -10.86 14.85
CA LYS A 116 -2.01 -9.42 14.74
C LYS A 116 -1.29 -8.83 15.95
N ASP A 117 -1.69 -9.22 17.17
CA ASP A 117 -1.09 -8.68 18.40
C ASP A 117 0.37 -9.13 18.60
N GLU A 118 0.70 -10.34 18.19
CA GLU A 118 2.08 -10.84 18.19
C GLU A 118 2.93 -10.05 17.18
N LEU A 119 2.43 -9.87 15.98
CA LEU A 119 3.07 -9.08 14.92
C LEU A 119 3.26 -7.62 15.34
N LYS A 120 2.24 -7.00 15.95
CA LYS A 120 2.34 -5.63 16.50
C LYS A 120 3.44 -5.51 17.55
N ARG A 121 3.53 -6.47 18.48
CA ARG A 121 4.58 -6.50 19.48
C ARG A 121 5.96 -6.65 18.85
N CYS A 122 6.10 -7.51 17.84
CA CYS A 122 7.32 -7.69 17.08
C CYS A 122 7.74 -6.38 16.39
N MET A 123 6.82 -5.73 15.66
CA MET A 123 7.08 -4.46 14.98
C MET A 123 7.55 -3.38 15.95
N LYS A 124 6.86 -3.21 17.07
CA LYS A 124 7.18 -2.19 18.07
C LYS A 124 8.48 -2.49 18.82
N ASN A 125 8.63 -3.70 19.36
CA ASN A 125 9.69 -4.01 20.33
C ASN A 125 11.02 -4.37 19.66
N ILE A 126 10.99 -5.06 18.53
CA ILE A 126 12.18 -5.52 17.81
C ILE A 126 12.59 -4.47 16.78
N TYR A 127 11.66 -4.07 15.92
CA TYR A 127 11.98 -3.21 14.77
C TYR A 127 11.79 -1.71 15.02
N ARG A 128 11.24 -1.32 16.19
CA ARG A 128 11.03 0.08 16.58
C ARG A 128 10.17 0.86 15.56
N VAL A 129 9.14 0.21 15.04
CA VAL A 129 8.16 0.81 14.12
C VAL A 129 6.98 1.30 14.94
N GLU A 130 6.59 2.56 14.72
CA GLU A 130 5.42 3.15 15.36
C GLU A 130 4.12 2.63 14.72
N GLU A 131 3.04 2.54 15.50
CA GLU A 131 1.75 2.03 15.02
C GLU A 131 1.19 2.80 13.82
N GLN A 132 1.46 4.10 13.77
CA GLN A 132 1.03 4.97 12.67
C GLN A 132 1.78 4.72 11.35
N ASP A 133 2.89 4.02 11.39
CA ASP A 133 3.75 3.72 10.24
C ASP A 133 3.53 2.30 9.71
N VAL A 134 2.55 1.57 10.26
CA VAL A 134 2.25 0.20 9.83
C VAL A 134 0.77 -0.04 9.59
N GLY A 135 0.44 -0.56 8.42
CA GLY A 135 -0.90 -1.03 8.03
C GLY A 135 -1.00 -2.56 8.09
N TRP A 136 -2.23 -3.05 8.15
CA TRP A 136 -2.55 -4.46 8.33
C TRP A 136 -3.61 -4.89 7.33
N ILE A 137 -3.33 -5.91 6.52
CA ILE A 137 -4.29 -6.50 5.57
C ILE A 137 -4.46 -7.97 5.92
N PRO A 138 -5.56 -8.38 6.57
CA PRO A 138 -5.80 -9.77 6.90
C PRO A 138 -5.97 -10.61 5.64
N TYR A 139 -5.73 -11.90 5.74
CA TYR A 139 -6.06 -12.83 4.69
C TYR A 139 -7.58 -12.86 4.45
N ASN A 140 -7.99 -12.83 3.18
CA ASN A 140 -9.39 -12.92 2.80
C ASN A 140 -9.54 -13.75 1.52
N ASN A 141 -10.34 -14.82 1.60
CA ASN A 141 -10.55 -15.76 0.51
C ASN A 141 -11.21 -15.12 -0.72
N GLU A 142 -12.19 -14.24 -0.50
CA GLU A 142 -12.88 -13.56 -1.60
C GLU A 142 -11.95 -12.58 -2.29
N TYR A 143 -11.20 -11.78 -1.53
CA TYR A 143 -10.18 -10.90 -2.09
C TYR A 143 -9.19 -11.67 -2.95
N ALA A 144 -8.66 -12.80 -2.45
CA ALA A 144 -7.74 -13.65 -3.18
C ALA A 144 -8.38 -14.23 -4.46
N TYR A 145 -9.68 -14.61 -4.40
CA TYR A 145 -10.42 -15.08 -5.56
C TYR A 145 -10.61 -13.98 -6.61
N PHE A 146 -11.10 -12.80 -6.20
CA PHE A 146 -11.28 -11.67 -7.12
C PHE A 146 -9.96 -11.19 -7.74
N TRP A 147 -8.87 -11.23 -6.96
CA TRP A 147 -7.54 -10.97 -7.47
C TRP A 147 -7.14 -11.93 -8.59
N LYS A 148 -7.25 -13.24 -8.37
CA LYS A 148 -6.93 -14.27 -9.36
C LYS A 148 -7.76 -14.14 -10.64
N LYS A 149 -9.00 -13.65 -10.53
CA LYS A 149 -9.89 -13.41 -11.69
C LYS A 149 -9.68 -12.05 -12.36
N GLY A 150 -8.80 -11.19 -11.86
CA GLY A 150 -8.60 -9.84 -12.37
C GLY A 150 -9.80 -8.90 -12.15
N LYS A 151 -10.67 -9.20 -11.16
CA LYS A 151 -11.93 -8.51 -10.90
C LYS A 151 -11.93 -7.73 -9.57
N ILE A 152 -10.79 -7.25 -9.13
CA ILE A 152 -10.62 -6.50 -7.86
C ILE A 152 -11.59 -5.33 -7.75
N SER A 153 -11.84 -4.61 -8.85
CA SER A 153 -12.81 -3.51 -8.85
C SER A 153 -14.21 -3.93 -8.44
N GLY A 154 -14.61 -5.18 -8.77
CA GLY A 154 -15.88 -5.76 -8.34
C GLY A 154 -15.94 -5.94 -6.82
N PHE A 155 -14.89 -6.50 -6.23
CA PHE A 155 -14.77 -6.69 -4.78
C PHE A 155 -14.86 -5.36 -4.02
N ILE A 156 -14.16 -4.34 -4.52
CA ILE A 156 -14.17 -3.01 -3.89
C ILE A 156 -15.54 -2.31 -4.05
N ARG A 157 -16.26 -2.53 -5.16
CA ARG A 157 -17.64 -2.00 -5.32
C ARG A 157 -18.62 -2.62 -4.33
N GLU A 158 -18.44 -3.87 -3.93
CA GLU A 158 -19.26 -4.49 -2.87
C GLU A 158 -19.07 -3.80 -1.52
N TYR A 159 -17.83 -3.44 -1.20
CA TYR A 159 -17.56 -2.61 -0.03
C TYR A 159 -18.34 -1.28 -0.05
N GLN A 160 -18.43 -0.60 -1.21
CA GLN A 160 -19.18 0.66 -1.33
C GLN A 160 -20.68 0.53 -1.07
N LYS A 161 -21.28 -0.65 -1.31
CA LYS A 161 -22.73 -0.87 -1.16
C LYS A 161 -23.19 -0.91 0.30
N LYS A 162 -22.32 -0.74 1.30
CA LYS A 162 -22.60 -0.82 2.74
C LYS A 162 -23.22 -2.15 3.24
N ASN A 163 -23.47 -3.10 2.38
CA ASN A 163 -23.95 -4.45 2.69
C ASN A 163 -22.80 -5.45 2.61
N VAL A 164 -21.73 -5.14 3.34
CA VAL A 164 -20.57 -6.04 3.43
C VAL A 164 -20.97 -7.30 4.17
N ALA A 165 -20.77 -8.46 3.56
CA ALA A 165 -20.98 -9.74 4.23
C ALA A 165 -20.13 -9.80 5.51
N GLU A 166 -20.70 -10.38 6.58
CA GLU A 166 -20.08 -10.36 7.92
C GLU A 166 -18.66 -10.91 7.93
N HIS A 167 -18.40 -11.95 7.15
CA HIS A 167 -17.05 -12.55 7.01
C HIS A 167 -16.01 -11.65 6.33
N ASN A 168 -16.46 -10.60 5.60
CA ASN A 168 -15.56 -9.61 4.98
C ASN A 168 -15.39 -8.35 5.83
N ARG A 169 -16.16 -8.16 6.90
CA ARG A 169 -16.17 -6.95 7.71
C ARG A 169 -14.78 -6.64 8.27
N CYS A 170 -14.16 -7.60 8.94
CA CYS A 170 -12.83 -7.43 9.53
C CYS A 170 -11.79 -7.04 8.46
N PHE A 171 -11.83 -7.65 7.27
CA PHE A 171 -10.94 -7.31 6.17
C PHE A 171 -11.08 -5.83 5.75
N PHE A 172 -12.32 -5.38 5.57
CA PHE A 172 -12.57 -4.02 5.12
C PHE A 172 -12.27 -2.98 6.20
N GLU A 173 -12.55 -3.25 7.46
CA GLU A 173 -12.20 -2.37 8.59
C GLU A 173 -10.68 -2.19 8.70
N GLU A 174 -9.91 -3.27 8.64
CA GLU A 174 -8.45 -3.21 8.71
C GLU A 174 -7.84 -2.55 7.47
N MET A 175 -8.37 -2.85 6.30
CA MET A 175 -7.96 -2.21 5.05
C MET A 175 -8.22 -0.69 5.10
N GLU A 176 -9.40 -0.28 5.56
CA GLU A 176 -9.77 1.14 5.66
C GLU A 176 -8.90 1.88 6.67
N HIS A 177 -8.65 1.26 7.83
CA HIS A 177 -7.74 1.81 8.84
C HIS A 177 -6.31 1.96 8.29
N SER A 178 -5.80 0.93 7.62
CA SER A 178 -4.46 0.94 7.01
C SER A 178 -4.35 1.99 5.91
N PHE A 179 -5.40 2.15 5.10
CA PHE A 179 -5.47 3.20 4.09
C PHE A 179 -5.46 4.59 4.72
N PHE A 180 -6.22 4.80 5.79
CA PHE A 180 -6.25 6.07 6.52
C PHE A 180 -4.86 6.47 7.06
N LEU A 181 -4.12 5.51 7.63
CA LEU A 181 -2.75 5.75 8.11
C LEU A 181 -1.81 6.11 6.94
N LEU A 182 -1.89 5.37 5.83
CA LEU A 182 -1.13 5.67 4.63
C LEU A 182 -1.46 7.06 4.08
N GLN A 183 -2.75 7.41 4.01
CA GLN A 183 -3.20 8.71 3.53
C GLN A 183 -2.64 9.85 4.38
N LYS A 184 -2.68 9.75 5.72
CA LYS A 184 -2.05 10.73 6.60
C LYS A 184 -0.55 10.91 6.31
N LYS A 185 0.14 9.81 6.05
CA LYS A 185 1.56 9.87 5.74
C LYS A 185 1.82 10.52 4.36
N ILE A 186 0.99 10.27 3.39
CA ILE A 186 1.04 10.94 2.07
C ILE A 186 0.82 12.45 2.23
N GLU A 187 -0.17 12.86 3.01
CA GLU A 187 -0.51 14.27 3.25
C GLU A 187 0.66 14.99 3.97
N ALA A 188 1.29 14.35 4.95
CA ALA A 188 2.47 14.89 5.63
C ALA A 188 3.64 15.12 4.63
N GLN A 189 3.90 14.15 3.75
CA GLN A 189 4.94 14.28 2.71
C GLN A 189 4.60 15.37 1.68
N SER A 190 3.34 15.53 1.29
CA SER A 190 2.91 16.62 0.40
C SER A 190 3.23 17.98 0.98
N ASN A 191 2.87 18.21 2.25
CA ASN A 191 3.11 19.47 2.94
C ASN A 191 4.63 19.79 3.04
N GLU A 192 5.46 18.77 3.29
CA GLU A 192 6.92 18.95 3.30
C GLU A 192 7.48 19.34 1.93
N LEU A 193 6.94 18.75 0.85
CA LEU A 193 7.35 19.08 -0.52
C LEU A 193 6.95 20.49 -0.94
N GLU A 194 5.81 20.98 -0.46
CA GLU A 194 5.37 22.36 -0.70
C GLU A 194 6.22 23.38 0.07
N ASN A 195 6.58 23.09 1.31
CA ASN A 195 7.41 23.95 2.15
C ASN A 195 8.88 24.05 1.70
N ARG A 196 9.34 23.13 0.86
CA ARG A 196 10.72 23.14 0.30
C ARG A 196 10.85 23.90 -1.02
N ARG A 197 9.77 24.47 -1.54
CA ARG A 197 9.71 25.28 -2.78
C ARG A 197 9.62 26.77 -2.49
#